data_6bd557ad41f2232236f1eb9f82bec336
#
_entry.id   6bd557ad41f2232236f1eb9f82bec336
#
_cell.length_a   1.000
_cell.length_b   1.000
_cell.length_c   1.000
_cell.angle_alpha   90.00
_cell.angle_beta   90.00
_cell.angle_gamma   90.00
#
_symmetry.space_group_name_H-M   'P 1'
#
loop_
_entity.id
_entity.type
_entity.pdbx_description
1 polymer ?
#
loop_
_entity_poly.entity_id
_entity_poly.type
_entity_poly.pdbx_seq_one_letter_code
_entity_poly.pdbx_strand_id
1 'polypeptide(L)' 'MNNSCEVCKKKILEPLYWADPKFYDIPKKVFFCDAKCSIIYYKKIKKLFKNQ' A
#
# COMPACT_ATOMS: atom_id res chain seq x y z
N MET A 1 13.64 -10.11 -6.21
CA MET A 1 13.12 -9.39 -5.26
C MET A 1 11.80 -9.83 -4.92
N ASN A 2 11.50 -9.96 -3.70
CA ASN A 2 10.22 -10.42 -3.31
C ASN A 2 9.34 -9.28 -2.96
N ASN A 3 8.18 -9.23 -3.54
CA ASN A 3 7.19 -8.24 -3.22
C ASN A 3 6.11 -8.92 -2.42
N SER A 4 5.67 -8.29 -1.38
CA SER A 4 4.59 -8.86 -0.61
C SER A 4 3.58 -7.76 -0.31
N CYS A 5 2.35 -8.15 -0.10
CA CYS A 5 1.27 -7.22 0.17
C CYS A 5 1.52 -6.53 1.51
N GLU A 6 1.37 -5.23 1.53
CA GLU A 6 1.61 -4.47 2.73
C GLU A 6 0.51 -4.72 3.77
N VAL A 7 -0.63 -5.16 3.34
CA VAL A 7 -1.76 -5.37 4.23
C VAL A 7 -1.88 -6.82 4.69
N CYS A 8 -1.97 -7.74 3.77
CA CYS A 8 -2.17 -9.14 4.14
C CYS A 8 -0.87 -9.95 4.15
N LYS A 9 0.23 -9.34 3.74
CA LYS A 9 1.54 -9.99 3.75
C LYS A 9 1.67 -11.19 2.81
N LYS A 10 0.80 -11.27 1.83
CA LYS A 10 0.86 -12.36 0.90
C LYS A 10 1.92 -12.09 -0.14
N LYS A 11 2.58 -13.10 -0.60
CA LYS A 11 3.60 -12.95 -1.62
C LYS A 11 2.97 -12.55 -2.93
N ILE A 12 3.52 -11.59 -3.62
CA ILE A 12 2.99 -11.12 -4.89
C ILE A 12 3.97 -11.42 -5.99
N LEU A 13 3.51 -12.13 -7.00
CA LEU A 13 4.37 -12.45 -8.13
C LEU A 13 4.40 -11.29 -9.11
N GLU A 14 3.26 -10.67 -9.31
CA GLU A 14 3.20 -9.59 -10.25
C GLU A 14 2.47 -8.45 -9.62
N PRO A 15 3.12 -7.50 -9.02
CA PRO A 15 2.44 -6.40 -8.34
C PRO A 15 1.75 -5.48 -9.32
N LEU A 16 0.43 -5.47 -9.27
CA LEU A 16 -0.36 -4.62 -10.11
C LEU A 16 -0.86 -3.39 -9.38
N TYR A 17 -0.82 -3.42 -8.07
CA TYR A 17 -1.27 -2.31 -7.25
C TYR A 17 -0.15 -1.89 -6.31
N TRP A 18 0.13 -0.62 -6.25
CA TRP A 18 1.18 -0.16 -5.37
C TRP A 18 0.96 1.31 -4.99
N ALA A 19 1.65 1.77 -3.98
CA ALA A 19 1.61 3.17 -3.55
C ALA A 19 3.03 3.71 -3.59
N ASP A 20 3.20 4.86 -4.20
CA ASP A 20 4.52 5.44 -4.40
C ASP A 20 4.71 6.61 -3.45
N PRO A 21 5.85 6.72 -2.79
CA PRO A 21 6.10 7.83 -1.87
C PRO A 21 5.99 9.20 -2.53
N LYS A 22 6.06 9.25 -3.85
CA LYS A 22 5.93 10.50 -4.52
C LYS A 22 4.53 11.04 -4.42
N PHE A 23 3.54 10.16 -4.35
CA PHE A 23 2.16 10.57 -4.34
C PHE A 23 1.49 10.39 -2.98
N TYR A 24 2.10 9.64 -2.11
CA TYR A 24 1.53 9.39 -0.81
C TYR A 24 2.60 9.65 0.25
N ASP A 25 2.21 10.13 1.38
CA ASP A 25 3.17 10.43 2.42
C ASP A 25 3.56 9.17 3.17
N ILE A 26 4.30 8.31 2.52
CA ILE A 26 4.71 7.03 3.10
C ILE A 26 6.24 6.93 2.98
N PRO A 27 6.85 6.14 3.83
CA PRO A 27 8.33 6.09 3.86
C PRO A 27 8.94 5.34 2.69
N LYS A 28 8.20 4.47 2.05
CA LYS A 28 8.73 3.71 0.94
C LYS A 28 7.62 3.18 0.08
N LYS A 29 7.96 2.73 -1.11
CA LYS A 29 6.98 2.17 -2.03
C LYS A 29 6.45 0.88 -1.45
N VAL A 30 5.16 0.68 -1.49
CA VAL A 30 4.55 -0.54 -0.99
C VAL A 30 3.68 -1.15 -2.07
N PHE A 31 3.44 -2.44 -1.96
CA PHE A 31 2.67 -3.16 -2.97
C PHE A 31 1.47 -3.86 -2.32
N PHE A 32 0.48 -4.17 -3.13
CA PHE A 32 -0.73 -4.81 -2.65
C PHE A 32 -1.10 -5.97 -3.54
N CYS A 33 -1.71 -6.99 -2.98
CA CYS A 33 -2.08 -8.16 -3.76
C CYS A 33 -3.31 -7.89 -4.60
N ASP A 34 -4.17 -6.98 -4.21
CA ASP A 34 -5.31 -6.61 -5.02
C ASP A 34 -5.83 -5.25 -4.58
N ALA A 35 -6.86 -4.78 -5.26
CA ALA A 35 -7.40 -3.47 -5.00
C ALA A 35 -7.96 -3.32 -3.61
N LYS A 36 -8.50 -4.39 -3.05
CA LYS A 36 -9.07 -4.34 -1.74
C LYS A 36 -8.02 -3.94 -0.72
N CYS A 37 -6.86 -4.57 -0.78
CA CYS A 37 -5.78 -4.27 0.15
C CYS A 37 -5.31 -2.83 -0.01
N SER A 38 -5.25 -2.35 -1.23
CA SER A 38 -4.81 -0.98 -1.46
C SER A 38 -5.80 0.00 -0.84
N ILE A 39 -7.08 -0.28 -0.92
CA ILE A 39 -8.09 0.59 -0.34
C ILE A 39 -7.97 0.59 1.18
N ILE A 40 -7.74 -0.56 1.76
CA ILE A 40 -7.57 -0.67 3.20
C ILE A 40 -6.36 0.16 3.66
N TYR A 41 -5.30 0.06 2.92
CA TYR A 41 -4.08 0.79 3.24
C TYR A 41 -4.30 2.30 3.12
N TYR A 42 -4.95 2.74 2.06
CA TYR A 42 -5.20 4.14 1.86
C TYR A 42 -6.08 4.71 2.98
N LYS A 43 -7.01 3.94 3.45
CA LYS A 43 -7.86 4.37 4.55
C LYS A 43 -7.04 4.55 5.82
N LYS A 44 -6.05 3.69 6.01
CA LYS A 44 -5.20 3.82 7.16
C LYS A 44 -4.37 5.07 7.08
N ILE A 45 -3.81 5.37 5.93
CA ILE A 45 -3.00 6.55 5.75
C ILE A 45 -3.85 7.79 5.95
N LYS A 46 -5.02 7.78 5.37
CA LYS A 46 -5.86 8.92 5.49
C LYS A 46 -6.21 9.18 6.93
N LYS A 47 -6.39 8.14 7.71
CA LYS A 47 -6.68 8.29 9.06
C LYS A 47 -5.55 8.98 9.77
N LEU A 48 -4.33 8.69 9.41
CA LEU A 48 -3.19 9.30 10.03
C LEU A 48 -3.10 10.78 9.68
N PHE A 49 -3.47 11.15 8.44
CA PHE A 49 -3.33 12.47 8.07
C PHE A 49 -4.54 13.30 8.31
N LYS A 50 -5.64 12.68 8.62
CA LYS A 50 -6.75 13.32 8.58
C LYS A 50 -6.90 14.40 9.53
N ASN A 51 -6.15 14.47 10.38
CA ASN A 51 -6.24 15.37 11.20
C ASN A 51 -5.95 16.58 10.75
N GLN A 52 -5.74 16.76 9.70
CA GLN A 52 -5.42 17.84 9.25
C GLN A 52 -6.37 18.57 9.01
#